data_fe19ec23935811621be9b7d5ffcc8f10
#
_entry.id   fe19ec23935811621be9b7d5ffcc8f10
#
_cell.length_a   1.000
_cell.length_b   1.000
_cell.length_c   1.000
_cell.angle_alpha   90.00
_cell.angle_beta   90.00
_cell.angle_gamma   90.00
#
_symmetry.space_group_name_H-M   'P 1'
#
loop_
_entity.id
_entity.type
_entity.pdbx_description
1 polymer ?
#
loop_
_entity_poly.entity_id
_entity_poly.type
_entity_poly.pdbx_seq_one_letter_code
_entity_poly.pdbx_strand_id
1 'polypeptide(L)'
;MKSTGGVMEWLVPCLFVATMSWIIWHMPAFLLDWIPYNSVSLRDQVEAIYAISDITPNLSGVFGGYIDIIDFIALLATPLLAIVGARGVVAANMEFVGAGMIDRIALFFGRVTMMMIAIMTLVMLYEVFMRYILERPTEWANEMTLWFASFVFLISGFYAMQQRSHIRIFLLYDVVPRWLQRVFDTISVA
;
A
#
# COMPACT_ATOMS: atom_id res chain seq x y z
N MET A 1 15.08 -21.78 14.87
CA MET A 1 15.12 -20.42 14.32
C MET A 1 14.72 -20.50 12.85
N LYS A 2 13.57 -19.94 12.45
CA LYS A 2 13.26 -19.78 11.02
C LYS A 2 14.18 -18.69 10.48
N SER A 3 14.90 -18.98 9.39
CA SER A 3 15.80 -18.00 8.76
C SER A 3 14.98 -16.83 8.22
N THR A 4 15.30 -15.62 8.66
CA THR A 4 14.85 -14.38 8.00
C THR A 4 15.42 -14.34 6.58
N GLY A 5 14.58 -14.06 5.59
CA GLY A 5 15.01 -13.90 4.19
C GLY A 5 14.66 -15.07 3.25
N GLY A 6 13.70 -15.90 3.63
CA GLY A 6 13.16 -16.90 2.69
C GLY A 6 12.43 -16.23 1.52
N VAL A 7 12.52 -16.83 0.33
CA VAL A 7 11.86 -16.34 -0.90
C VAL A 7 10.36 -16.04 -0.65
N MET A 8 9.69 -16.85 0.16
CA MET A 8 8.27 -16.67 0.49
C MET A 8 7.98 -15.40 1.27
N GLU A 9 8.92 -14.91 2.08
CA GLU A 9 8.76 -13.69 2.87
C GLU A 9 8.66 -12.44 1.99
N TRP A 10 9.28 -12.46 0.81
CA TRP A 10 9.23 -11.36 -0.16
C TRP A 10 8.21 -11.60 -1.26
N LEU A 11 7.98 -12.84 -1.64
CA LEU A 11 7.05 -13.20 -2.70
C LEU A 11 5.60 -12.88 -2.31
N VAL A 12 5.19 -13.14 -1.07
CA VAL A 12 3.82 -12.86 -0.63
C VAL A 12 3.50 -11.36 -0.61
N PRO A 13 4.33 -10.45 -0.05
CA PRO A 13 4.13 -9.02 -0.20
C PRO A 13 4.14 -8.54 -1.66
N CYS A 14 4.99 -9.10 -2.50
CA CYS A 14 5.04 -8.76 -3.93
C CYS A 14 3.73 -9.14 -4.64
N LEU A 15 3.22 -10.34 -4.42
CA LEU A 15 1.93 -10.78 -4.95
C LEU A 15 0.77 -9.93 -4.40
N PHE A 16 0.82 -9.57 -3.12
CA PHE A 16 -0.18 -8.68 -2.52
C PHE A 16 -0.19 -7.32 -3.22
N VAL A 17 0.96 -6.69 -3.43
CA VAL A 17 1.05 -5.42 -4.15
C VAL A 17 0.56 -5.57 -5.59
N ALA A 18 0.89 -6.65 -6.27
CA ALA A 18 0.45 -6.91 -7.64
C ALA A 18 -1.08 -7.08 -7.74
N THR A 19 -1.68 -7.88 -6.86
CA THR A 19 -3.15 -8.05 -6.83
C THR A 19 -3.88 -6.78 -6.43
N MET A 20 -3.36 -6.03 -5.45
CA MET A 20 -3.90 -4.72 -5.07
C MET A 20 -3.84 -3.71 -6.23
N SER A 21 -2.70 -3.64 -6.93
CA SER A 21 -2.55 -2.76 -8.08
C SER A 21 -3.51 -3.13 -9.20
N TRP A 22 -3.72 -4.44 -9.43
CA TRP A 22 -4.70 -4.93 -10.40
C TRP A 22 -6.13 -4.49 -10.04
N ILE A 23 -6.55 -4.66 -8.78
CA ILE A 23 -7.88 -4.22 -8.31
C ILE A 23 -8.06 -2.72 -8.46
N ILE A 24 -7.05 -1.93 -8.08
CA ILE A 24 -7.11 -0.46 -8.20
C ILE A 24 -7.23 -0.04 -9.68
N TRP A 25 -6.51 -0.71 -10.57
CA TRP A 25 -6.61 -0.46 -12.01
C TRP A 25 -8.01 -0.74 -12.56
N HIS A 26 -8.65 -1.83 -12.12
CA HIS A 26 -9.99 -2.23 -12.56
C HIS A 26 -11.13 -1.66 -11.70
N MET A 27 -10.81 -0.84 -10.68
CA MET A 27 -11.81 -0.24 -9.79
C MET A 27 -12.92 0.53 -10.54
N PRO A 28 -12.64 1.30 -11.63
CA PRO A 28 -13.69 1.93 -12.41
C PRO A 28 -14.70 0.94 -12.99
N ALA A 29 -14.25 -0.22 -13.49
CA ALA A 29 -15.13 -1.24 -14.03
C ALA A 29 -16.04 -1.82 -12.94
N PHE A 30 -15.51 -2.11 -11.75
CA PHE A 30 -16.32 -2.56 -10.60
C PHE A 30 -17.39 -1.54 -10.20
N LEU A 31 -17.04 -0.25 -10.20
CA LEU A 31 -17.99 0.80 -9.87
C LEU A 31 -19.10 0.95 -10.93
N LEU A 32 -18.74 0.86 -12.21
CA LEU A 32 -19.69 1.00 -13.30
C LEU A 32 -20.68 -0.16 -13.37
N ASP A 33 -20.22 -1.39 -13.13
CA ASP A 33 -21.11 -2.56 -13.14
C ASP A 33 -22.09 -2.55 -11.97
N TRP A 34 -21.76 -1.86 -10.89
CA TRP A 34 -22.65 -1.76 -9.73
C TRP A 34 -23.68 -0.62 -9.86
N ILE A 35 -23.44 0.36 -10.72
CA ILE A 35 -24.40 1.45 -10.95
C ILE A 35 -25.54 0.94 -11.81
N PRO A 36 -26.82 1.00 -11.35
CA PRO A 36 -27.95 0.55 -12.13
C PRO A 36 -28.02 1.25 -13.50
N TYR A 37 -28.29 0.48 -14.54
CA TYR A 37 -28.36 0.98 -15.93
C TYR A 37 -29.31 2.18 -16.12
N ASN A 38 -30.31 2.33 -15.23
CA ASN A 38 -31.28 3.43 -15.28
C ASN A 38 -30.75 4.77 -14.74
N SER A 39 -29.55 4.81 -14.18
CA SER A 39 -28.91 6.03 -13.67
C SER A 39 -27.85 6.56 -14.64
N VAL A 40 -28.27 6.86 -15.87
CA VAL A 40 -27.41 7.32 -16.98
C VAL A 40 -26.55 8.51 -16.55
N SER A 41 -27.11 9.48 -15.82
CA SER A 41 -26.38 10.65 -15.37
C SER A 41 -25.26 10.35 -14.38
N LEU A 42 -25.42 9.38 -13.48
CA LEU A 42 -24.38 8.96 -12.53
C LEU A 42 -23.29 8.17 -13.24
N ARG A 43 -23.68 7.31 -14.19
CA ARG A 43 -22.75 6.55 -14.99
C ARG A 43 -21.86 7.48 -15.82
N ASP A 44 -22.46 8.45 -16.52
CA ASP A 44 -21.73 9.44 -17.32
C ASP A 44 -20.76 10.26 -16.46
N GLN A 45 -21.16 10.61 -15.23
CA GLN A 45 -20.29 11.32 -14.30
C GLN A 45 -19.08 10.46 -13.85
N VAL A 46 -19.30 9.18 -13.54
CA VAL A 46 -18.24 8.25 -13.16
C VAL A 46 -17.30 8.01 -14.34
N GLU A 47 -17.83 7.80 -15.55
CA GLU A 47 -17.04 7.66 -16.77
C GLU A 47 -16.17 8.91 -17.05
N ALA A 48 -16.74 10.10 -16.82
CA ALA A 48 -15.99 11.35 -16.98
C ALA A 48 -14.89 11.52 -15.94
N ILE A 49 -15.15 11.15 -14.68
CA ILE A 49 -14.15 11.25 -13.60
C ILE A 49 -12.96 10.32 -13.83
N TYR A 50 -13.22 9.09 -14.25
CA TYR A 50 -12.19 8.09 -14.44
C TYR A 50 -11.58 8.07 -15.84
N ALA A 51 -12.08 8.92 -16.76
CA ALA A 51 -11.66 8.93 -18.17
C ALA A 51 -11.60 7.50 -18.77
N ILE A 52 -12.61 6.68 -18.46
CA ILE A 52 -12.62 5.24 -18.79
C ILE A 52 -12.47 5.02 -20.30
N SER A 53 -12.92 5.96 -21.12
CA SER A 53 -12.70 5.94 -22.55
C SER A 53 -11.20 5.88 -22.90
N ASP A 54 -10.34 6.50 -22.10
CA ASP A 54 -8.89 6.56 -22.36
C ASP A 54 -8.13 5.41 -21.67
N ILE A 55 -8.69 4.87 -20.59
CA ILE A 55 -8.03 3.81 -19.80
C ILE A 55 -8.37 2.42 -20.32
N THR A 56 -9.61 2.20 -20.75
CA THR A 56 -10.12 0.84 -20.99
C THR A 56 -10.49 0.49 -22.43
N PRO A 57 -10.80 1.40 -23.36
CA PRO A 57 -11.48 1.01 -24.60
C PRO A 57 -10.59 0.31 -25.62
N ASN A 58 -9.28 0.50 -25.56
CA ASN A 58 -8.36 -0.07 -26.54
C ASN A 58 -7.73 -1.39 -26.10
N LEU A 59 -7.97 -1.82 -24.86
CA LEU A 59 -7.50 -3.08 -24.33
C LEU A 59 -8.70 -4.03 -24.21
N SER A 60 -8.86 -4.92 -25.18
CA SER A 60 -9.90 -5.94 -25.14
C SER A 60 -9.46 -7.16 -24.33
N GLY A 61 -10.40 -7.87 -23.73
CA GLY A 61 -10.14 -9.07 -22.94
C GLY A 61 -9.61 -8.79 -21.55
N VAL A 62 -8.68 -9.63 -21.09
CA VAL A 62 -8.15 -9.67 -19.72
C VAL A 62 -7.64 -8.32 -19.19
N PHE A 63 -7.19 -7.44 -20.06
CA PHE A 63 -6.62 -6.13 -19.67
C PHE A 63 -7.59 -4.95 -19.82
N GLY A 64 -8.83 -5.19 -20.25
CA GLY A 64 -9.75 -4.10 -20.61
C GLY A 64 -11.07 -4.12 -19.89
N GLY A 65 -11.63 -3.02 -19.76
CA GLY A 65 -12.93 -2.42 -19.51
C GLY A 65 -14.06 -3.17 -18.80
N TYR A 66 -14.12 -4.46 -18.83
CA TYR A 66 -15.20 -5.24 -18.21
C TYR A 66 -14.66 -6.11 -17.10
N ILE A 67 -15.50 -6.39 -16.09
CA ILE A 67 -15.14 -7.30 -15.01
C ILE A 67 -15.03 -8.71 -15.55
N ASP A 68 -13.83 -9.25 -15.40
CA ASP A 68 -13.50 -10.63 -15.78
C ASP A 68 -13.29 -11.53 -14.55
N ILE A 69 -13.23 -12.83 -14.79
CA ILE A 69 -12.97 -13.82 -13.73
C ILE A 69 -11.64 -13.56 -13.01
N ILE A 70 -10.68 -12.93 -13.68
CA ILE A 70 -9.36 -12.60 -13.13
C ILE A 70 -9.50 -11.50 -12.06
N ASP A 71 -10.41 -10.54 -12.27
CA ASP A 71 -10.70 -9.48 -11.31
C ASP A 71 -11.26 -10.04 -10.00
N PHE A 72 -12.18 -11.01 -10.11
CA PHE A 72 -12.69 -11.72 -8.94
C PHE A 72 -11.62 -12.55 -8.24
N ILE A 73 -10.74 -13.22 -9.01
CA ILE A 73 -9.59 -13.94 -8.44
C ILE A 73 -8.67 -12.98 -7.70
N ALA A 74 -8.34 -11.83 -8.28
CA ALA A 74 -7.50 -10.82 -7.65
C ALA A 74 -8.15 -10.27 -6.37
N LEU A 75 -9.47 -9.99 -6.43
CA LEU A 75 -10.24 -9.48 -5.30
C LEU A 75 -10.25 -10.45 -4.11
N LEU A 76 -10.39 -11.74 -4.38
CA LEU A 76 -10.36 -12.78 -3.35
C LEU A 76 -8.92 -13.11 -2.89
N ALA A 77 -7.96 -13.07 -3.80
CA ALA A 77 -6.55 -13.35 -3.49
C ALA A 77 -5.94 -12.29 -2.58
N THR A 78 -6.32 -11.02 -2.72
CA THR A 78 -5.74 -9.92 -1.93
C THR A 78 -5.92 -10.10 -0.42
N PRO A 79 -7.12 -10.27 0.14
CA PRO A 79 -7.28 -10.51 1.57
C PRO A 79 -6.67 -11.84 2.02
N LEU A 80 -6.70 -12.85 1.16
CA LEU A 80 -6.07 -14.14 1.44
C LEU A 80 -4.54 -13.99 1.57
N LEU A 81 -3.91 -13.27 0.66
CA LEU A 81 -2.48 -12.98 0.71
C LEU A 81 -2.10 -12.14 1.93
N ALA A 82 -2.94 -11.19 2.34
CA ALA A 82 -2.74 -10.43 3.57
C ALA A 82 -2.76 -11.34 4.80
N ILE A 83 -3.71 -12.27 4.89
CA ILE A 83 -3.81 -13.23 6.00
C ILE A 83 -2.63 -14.21 6.00
N VAL A 84 -2.28 -14.76 4.84
CA VAL A 84 -1.15 -15.69 4.69
C VAL A 84 0.16 -14.98 5.01
N GLY A 85 0.32 -13.75 4.51
CA GLY A 85 1.49 -12.91 4.76
C GLY A 85 1.65 -12.57 6.25
N ALA A 86 0.57 -12.13 6.90
CA ALA A 86 0.58 -11.84 8.33
C ALA A 86 0.90 -13.06 9.20
N ARG A 87 0.45 -14.25 8.78
CA ARG A 87 0.77 -15.50 9.49
C ARG A 87 2.18 -16.02 9.20
N GLY A 88 2.69 -15.76 8.01
CA GLY A 88 3.99 -16.24 7.53
C GLY A 88 5.16 -15.31 7.84
N VAL A 89 4.88 -14.04 8.19
CA VAL A 89 5.93 -13.05 8.42
C VAL A 89 6.84 -13.46 9.57
N VAL A 90 8.15 -13.37 9.34
CA VAL A 90 9.18 -13.61 10.33
C VAL A 90 9.79 -12.26 10.72
N ALA A 91 9.74 -11.94 12.00
CA ALA A 91 10.34 -10.70 12.49
C ALA A 91 11.87 -10.77 12.46
N ALA A 92 12.50 -9.66 12.12
CA ALA A 92 13.95 -9.52 12.23
C ALA A 92 14.38 -9.45 13.70
N ASN A 93 15.67 -9.69 13.97
CA ASN A 93 16.20 -9.77 15.34
C ASN A 93 15.96 -8.52 16.20
N MET A 94 15.74 -7.37 15.57
CA MET A 94 15.49 -6.09 16.26
C MET A 94 14.02 -5.67 16.24
N GLU A 95 13.15 -6.42 15.58
CA GLU A 95 11.73 -6.09 15.49
C GLU A 95 10.99 -6.60 16.73
N PHE A 96 10.16 -5.73 17.30
CA PHE A 96 9.27 -6.13 18.40
C PHE A 96 8.15 -7.04 17.87
N VAL A 97 8.05 -8.20 18.45
CA VAL A 97 7.01 -9.18 18.14
C VAL A 97 6.02 -9.23 19.29
N GLY A 98 4.89 -8.55 19.12
CA GLY A 98 3.76 -8.73 20.02
C GLY A 98 3.06 -10.07 19.81
N ALA A 99 2.29 -10.50 20.81
CA ALA A 99 1.53 -11.76 20.74
C ALA A 99 0.25 -11.66 19.89
N GLY A 100 -0.14 -10.44 19.48
CA GLY A 100 -1.40 -10.15 18.80
C GLY A 100 -1.34 -10.37 17.27
N MET A 101 -2.52 -10.60 16.69
CA MET A 101 -2.65 -10.68 15.23
C MET A 101 -2.39 -9.32 14.56
N ILE A 102 -2.73 -8.22 15.23
CA ILE A 102 -2.48 -6.85 14.79
C ILE A 102 -0.98 -6.60 14.61
N ASP A 103 -0.15 -7.09 15.55
CA ASP A 103 1.30 -6.95 15.46
C ASP A 103 1.87 -7.66 14.22
N ARG A 104 1.35 -8.84 13.90
CA ARG A 104 1.75 -9.59 12.70
C ARG A 104 1.32 -8.89 11.41
N ILE A 105 0.12 -8.30 11.41
CA ILE A 105 -0.38 -7.50 10.28
C ILE A 105 0.53 -6.29 10.08
N ALA A 106 0.91 -5.59 11.15
CA ALA A 106 1.81 -4.45 11.06
C ALA A 106 3.20 -4.83 10.51
N LEU A 107 3.76 -5.97 10.94
CA LEU A 107 5.01 -6.50 10.38
C LEU A 107 4.88 -6.83 8.88
N PHE A 108 3.77 -7.45 8.47
CA PHE A 108 3.51 -7.74 7.06
C PHE A 108 3.43 -6.45 6.23
N PHE A 109 2.68 -5.45 6.71
CA PHE A 109 2.60 -4.15 6.04
C PHE A 109 3.95 -3.42 6.04
N GLY A 110 4.80 -3.62 7.04
CA GLY A 110 6.19 -3.16 7.00
C GLY A 110 6.96 -3.73 5.80
N ARG A 111 6.80 -5.02 5.49
CA ARG A 111 7.40 -5.64 4.29
C ARG A 111 6.79 -5.10 2.99
N VAL A 112 5.47 -4.92 2.96
CA VAL A 112 4.78 -4.27 1.83
C VAL A 112 5.34 -2.86 1.58
N THR A 113 5.52 -2.08 2.64
CA THR A 113 6.10 -0.73 2.55
C THR A 113 7.51 -0.74 1.96
N MET A 114 8.36 -1.67 2.37
CA MET A 114 9.70 -1.84 1.80
C MET A 114 9.65 -2.13 0.29
N MET A 115 8.71 -2.98 -0.15
CA MET A 115 8.51 -3.28 -1.57
C MET A 115 8.02 -2.04 -2.33
N MET A 116 7.09 -1.29 -1.76
CA MET A 116 6.59 -0.05 -2.38
C MET A 116 7.70 1.00 -2.54
N ILE A 117 8.58 1.14 -1.56
CA ILE A 117 9.74 2.04 -1.63
C ILE A 117 10.69 1.59 -2.75
N ALA A 118 10.96 0.30 -2.88
CA ALA A 118 11.80 -0.23 -3.95
C ALA A 118 11.19 0.04 -5.33
N ILE A 119 9.88 -0.20 -5.50
CA ILE A 119 9.16 0.09 -6.76
C ILE A 119 9.21 1.59 -7.06
N MET A 120 8.91 2.44 -6.07
CA MET A 120 8.96 3.89 -6.21
C MET A 120 10.36 4.37 -6.68
N THR A 121 11.42 3.81 -6.10
CA THR A 121 12.79 4.13 -6.48
C THR A 121 13.08 3.73 -7.92
N LEU A 122 12.62 2.56 -8.37
CA LEU A 122 12.79 2.10 -9.75
C LEU A 122 12.01 2.98 -10.74
N VAL A 123 10.78 3.37 -10.40
CA VAL A 123 9.97 4.27 -11.23
C VAL A 123 10.65 5.63 -11.37
N MET A 124 11.17 6.19 -10.28
CA MET A 124 11.91 7.46 -10.36
C MET A 124 13.21 7.35 -11.13
N LEU A 125 13.92 6.24 -11.00
CA LEU A 125 15.14 5.99 -11.79
C LEU A 125 14.80 5.92 -13.30
N TYR A 126 13.69 5.24 -13.64
CA TYR A 126 13.18 5.21 -15.01
C TYR A 126 12.84 6.62 -15.53
N GLU A 127 12.14 7.43 -14.72
CA GLU A 127 11.80 8.81 -15.10
C GLU A 127 13.04 9.66 -15.33
N VAL A 128 14.03 9.55 -14.46
CA VAL A 128 15.33 10.25 -14.61
C VAL A 128 16.00 9.85 -15.93
N PHE A 129 16.03 8.55 -16.25
CA PHE A 129 16.58 8.04 -17.50
C PHE A 129 15.84 8.59 -18.72
N MET A 130 14.50 8.53 -18.71
CA MET A 130 13.66 9.04 -19.80
C MET A 130 13.86 10.54 -20.00
N ARG A 131 13.92 11.31 -18.93
CA ARG A 131 14.02 12.76 -18.95
C ARG A 131 15.38 13.26 -19.43
N TYR A 132 16.48 12.67 -18.93
CA TYR A 132 17.83 13.21 -19.19
C TYR A 132 18.58 12.52 -20.32
N ILE A 133 18.24 11.27 -20.64
CA ILE A 133 18.92 10.53 -21.71
C ILE A 133 18.09 10.51 -23.00
N LEU A 134 16.78 10.31 -22.89
CA LEU A 134 15.88 10.25 -24.04
C LEU A 134 15.15 11.57 -24.34
N GLU A 135 15.31 12.57 -23.45
CA GLU A 135 14.64 13.88 -23.54
C GLU A 135 13.11 13.78 -23.68
N ARG A 136 12.53 12.71 -23.13
CA ARG A 136 11.09 12.42 -23.14
C ARG A 136 10.57 12.27 -21.70
N PRO A 137 10.27 13.38 -21.01
CA PRO A 137 9.73 13.32 -19.66
C PRO A 137 8.37 12.61 -19.64
N THR A 138 8.11 11.81 -18.62
CA THR A 138 6.83 11.15 -18.39
C THR A 138 6.08 11.83 -17.25
N GLU A 139 4.83 12.22 -17.46
CA GLU A 139 4.03 12.87 -16.41
C GLU A 139 3.55 11.84 -15.37
N TRP A 140 3.16 10.66 -15.83
CA TRP A 140 2.60 9.60 -14.98
C TRP A 140 3.56 9.09 -13.89
N ALA A 141 4.87 9.07 -14.14
CA ALA A 141 5.84 8.56 -13.20
C ALA A 141 5.92 9.44 -11.93
N ASN A 142 5.83 10.76 -12.09
CA ASN A 142 5.82 11.70 -10.99
C ASN A 142 4.55 11.57 -10.14
N GLU A 143 3.37 11.49 -10.77
CA GLU A 143 2.10 11.31 -10.08
C GLU A 143 2.06 9.98 -9.33
N MET A 144 2.47 8.88 -9.99
CA MET A 144 2.52 7.56 -9.39
C MET A 144 3.44 7.51 -8.15
N THR A 145 4.57 8.21 -8.22
CA THR A 145 5.51 8.32 -7.10
C THR A 145 4.89 9.05 -5.91
N LEU A 146 4.14 10.14 -6.15
CA LEU A 146 3.43 10.86 -5.10
C LEU A 146 2.36 9.97 -4.43
N TRP A 147 1.63 9.18 -5.19
CA TRP A 147 0.67 8.22 -4.67
C TRP A 147 1.35 7.15 -3.79
N PHE A 148 2.41 6.54 -4.28
CA PHE A 148 3.18 5.57 -3.49
C PHE A 148 3.76 6.20 -2.21
N ALA A 149 4.31 7.41 -2.30
CA ALA A 149 4.84 8.12 -1.13
C ALA A 149 3.77 8.33 -0.06
N SER A 150 2.56 8.71 -0.45
CA SER A 150 1.43 8.91 0.46
C SER A 150 1.05 7.61 1.18
N PHE A 151 0.94 6.49 0.46
CA PHE A 151 0.66 5.18 1.07
C PHE A 151 1.80 4.71 1.98
N VAL A 152 3.05 4.86 1.54
CA VAL A 152 4.24 4.53 2.33
C VAL A 152 4.23 5.32 3.64
N PHE A 153 3.90 6.61 3.59
CA PHE A 153 3.86 7.45 4.80
C PHE A 153 2.79 6.98 5.79
N LEU A 154 1.59 6.67 5.30
CA LEU A 154 0.49 6.18 6.11
C LEU A 154 0.80 4.83 6.77
N ILE A 155 1.29 3.88 5.98
CA ILE A 155 1.55 2.51 6.45
C ILE A 155 2.78 2.48 7.37
N SER A 156 3.83 3.27 7.07
CA SER A 156 5.02 3.35 7.93
C SER A 156 4.70 3.89 9.31
N GLY A 157 3.75 4.84 9.42
CA GLY A 157 3.24 5.31 10.70
C GLY A 157 2.65 4.19 11.55
N PHE A 158 1.81 3.35 10.95
CA PHE A 158 1.22 2.19 11.62
C PHE A 158 2.29 1.18 12.10
N TYR A 159 3.29 0.89 11.24
CA TYR A 159 4.42 0.03 11.60
C TYR A 159 5.27 0.64 12.72
N ALA A 160 5.58 1.93 12.67
CA ALA A 160 6.35 2.63 13.69
C ALA A 160 5.66 2.62 15.06
N MET A 161 4.33 2.76 15.07
CA MET A 161 3.54 2.65 16.31
C MET A 161 3.64 1.25 16.92
N GLN A 162 3.51 0.22 16.09
CA GLN A 162 3.63 -1.19 16.53
C GLN A 162 5.04 -1.49 17.07
N GLN A 163 6.08 -0.95 16.43
CA GLN A 163 7.48 -1.14 16.87
C GLN A 163 7.83 -0.32 18.13
N ARG A 164 6.89 0.45 18.68
CA ARG A 164 7.14 1.35 19.82
C ARG A 164 8.31 2.31 19.57
N SER A 165 8.64 2.58 18.31
CA SER A 165 9.75 3.41 17.89
C SER A 165 9.40 4.91 17.89
N HIS A 166 8.29 5.31 18.52
CA HIS A 166 8.02 6.72 18.74
C HIS A 166 9.18 7.33 19.51
N ILE A 167 9.76 8.36 18.92
CA ILE A 167 10.83 9.16 19.53
C ILE A 167 10.24 9.76 20.81
N ARG A 168 10.42 9.05 21.93
CA ARG A 168 10.25 9.68 23.23
C ARG A 168 11.44 10.61 23.37
N ILE A 169 11.19 11.88 23.53
CA ILE A 169 12.23 12.86 23.86
C ILE A 169 12.61 12.61 25.33
N PHE A 170 13.41 11.57 25.56
CA PHE A 170 13.84 11.13 26.90
C PHE A 170 14.49 12.29 27.68
N LEU A 171 15.22 13.15 26.98
CA LEU A 171 15.85 14.34 27.57
C LEU A 171 14.83 15.30 28.21
N LEU A 172 13.66 15.48 27.59
CA LEU A 172 12.63 16.35 28.13
C LEU A 172 11.81 15.62 29.21
N TYR A 173 11.57 14.32 29.00
CA TYR A 173 10.78 13.49 29.90
C TYR A 173 11.44 13.30 31.27
N ASP A 174 12.77 13.14 31.31
CA ASP A 174 13.52 12.92 32.55
C ASP A 174 13.70 14.19 33.39
N VAL A 175 13.63 15.37 32.77
CA VAL A 175 13.78 16.67 33.47
C VAL A 175 12.44 17.17 34.07
N VAL A 176 11.32 16.65 33.58
CA VAL A 176 9.99 17.14 33.92
C VAL A 176 9.44 16.46 35.20
N PRO A 177 8.72 17.20 36.09
CA PRO A 177 8.12 16.63 37.30
C PRO A 177 7.09 15.55 36.97
N ARG A 178 6.95 14.56 37.89
CA ARG A 178 6.11 13.35 37.70
C ARG A 178 4.65 13.60 37.30
N TRP A 179 4.07 14.73 37.70
CA TRP A 179 2.69 15.04 37.33
C TRP A 179 2.58 15.39 35.83
N LEU A 180 3.58 16.09 35.28
CA LEU A 180 3.63 16.44 33.85
C LEU A 180 3.97 15.20 32.99
N GLN A 181 4.80 14.27 33.52
CA GLN A 181 5.05 12.98 32.87
C GLN A 181 3.74 12.20 32.68
N ARG A 182 2.86 12.18 33.68
CA ARG A 182 1.54 11.54 33.56
C ARG A 182 0.64 12.19 32.53
N VAL A 183 0.69 13.52 32.40
CA VAL A 183 -0.06 14.24 31.38
C VAL A 183 0.47 13.88 29.98
N PHE A 184 1.79 13.85 29.81
CA PHE A 184 2.40 13.43 28.53
C PHE A 184 2.09 11.98 28.19
N ASP A 185 2.14 11.08 29.15
CA ASP A 185 1.75 9.69 28.95
C ASP A 185 0.28 9.56 28.53
N THR A 186 -0.61 10.33 29.16
CA THR A 186 -2.04 10.32 28.82
C THR A 186 -2.29 10.84 27.40
N ILE A 187 -1.63 11.93 27.02
CA ILE A 187 -1.75 12.52 25.68
C ILE A 187 -1.12 11.58 24.61
N SER A 188 -0.03 10.89 24.95
CA SER A 188 0.66 9.97 24.05
C SER A 188 -0.07 8.64 23.82
N VAL A 189 -0.96 8.24 24.73
CA VAL A 189 -1.74 6.99 24.66
C VAL A 189 -3.16 7.22 24.12
N ALA A 190 -3.64 8.48 24.15
CA ALA A 190 -4.94 8.85 23.58
C ALA A 190 -4.84 9.12 22.08
#